data_ce33b65f14b59e3816d928f2b3eca3ee
#
_entry.id   ce33b65f14b59e3816d928f2b3eca3ee
#
_cell.length_a   1.000
_cell.length_b   1.000
_cell.length_c   1.000
_cell.angle_alpha   90.00
_cell.angle_beta   90.00
_cell.angle_gamma   90.00
#
_symmetry.space_group_name_H-M   'P 1'
#
loop_
_entity.id
_entity.type
_entity.pdbx_description
1 polymer ?
#
loop_
_entity_poly.entity_id
_entity_poly.type
_entity_poly.pdbx_seq_one_letter_code
_entity_poly.pdbx_strand_id
1 'polypeptide(L)'
;IDIILPPVVNGAIVAIIGFNLAPSVWTNFQAAPDTALVTLLAVLLVAVLFKGLLGRLNILVGVIIGYVYACIRGQVDFSAIGDAAWIGFPKFHLPQADFSILPMFIPVVLVLVAENVGHVKSVAQMTGRDYDNQIGTALMADGLGTTLAGFGGGSGTTTYGENIGVMAATKVYSTAAYWCAAAFALILSLCPKFGAVINTIPAGVLGGVTTLLYGMIGMIGIRIWVENKVNFDKPLNIMVAAITMIIAIGQFAFTVGGISFNGIAIGTIVILVAYHGLKAIGKATGTIAKDDPDIL
;
A
#
# COMPACT_ATOMS: atom_id res chain seq x y z
N ILE A 1 -17.00 -1.09 11.93
CA ILE A 1 -15.81 -1.61 11.19
C ILE A 1 -15.26 -2.80 11.96
N ASP A 2 -14.99 -2.70 13.26
CA ASP A 2 -14.36 -3.74 14.08
C ASP A 2 -15.12 -5.09 14.08
N ILE A 3 -16.44 -5.07 13.86
CA ILE A 3 -17.26 -6.29 13.75
C ILE A 3 -16.97 -7.04 12.44
N ILE A 4 -16.74 -6.34 11.34
CA ILE A 4 -16.51 -6.92 10.00
C ILE A 4 -15.03 -7.23 9.81
N LEU A 5 -14.17 -6.37 10.33
CA LEU A 5 -12.71 -6.41 10.21
C LEU A 5 -12.03 -6.54 11.59
N PRO A 6 -12.23 -7.65 12.31
CA PRO A 6 -11.49 -7.87 13.55
C PRO A 6 -9.98 -7.89 13.27
N PRO A 7 -9.12 -7.65 14.28
CA PRO A 7 -7.68 -7.48 14.08
C PRO A 7 -6.99 -8.59 13.29
N VAL A 8 -7.41 -9.85 13.47
CA VAL A 8 -6.86 -10.97 12.70
C VAL A 8 -7.15 -10.85 11.21
N VAL A 9 -8.37 -10.46 10.86
CA VAL A 9 -8.81 -10.26 9.47
C VAL A 9 -8.14 -9.04 8.88
N ASN A 10 -8.18 -7.92 9.58
CA ASN A 10 -7.60 -6.66 9.14
C ASN A 10 -6.08 -6.78 8.90
N GLY A 11 -5.35 -7.37 9.86
CA GLY A 11 -3.92 -7.57 9.73
C GLY A 11 -3.56 -8.48 8.54
N ALA A 12 -4.33 -9.57 8.31
CA ALA A 12 -4.12 -10.41 7.13
C ALA A 12 -4.33 -9.65 5.82
N ILE A 13 -5.44 -8.89 5.71
CA ILE A 13 -5.77 -8.13 4.51
C ILE A 13 -4.67 -7.11 4.19
N VAL A 14 -4.20 -6.37 5.18
CA VAL A 14 -3.09 -5.41 5.00
C VAL A 14 -1.80 -6.13 4.63
N ALA A 15 -1.47 -7.26 5.27
CA ALA A 15 -0.26 -8.01 4.99
C ALA A 15 -0.21 -8.54 3.54
N ILE A 16 -1.33 -9.05 3.04
CA ILE A 16 -1.38 -9.60 1.67
C ILE A 16 -1.22 -8.54 0.58
N ILE A 17 -1.51 -7.26 0.85
CA ILE A 17 -1.25 -6.18 -0.12
C ILE A 17 0.23 -6.13 -0.47
N GLY A 18 1.10 -6.12 0.56
CA GLY A 18 2.54 -6.09 0.34
C GLY A 18 3.08 -7.39 -0.24
N PHE A 19 2.72 -8.53 0.35
CA PHE A 19 3.31 -9.81 -0.03
C PHE A 19 2.82 -10.35 -1.38
N ASN A 20 1.62 -10.00 -1.82
CA ASN A 20 1.14 -10.37 -3.16
C ASN A 20 1.99 -9.77 -4.29
N LEU A 21 2.70 -8.67 -4.01
CA LEU A 21 3.56 -8.01 -4.99
C LEU A 21 4.97 -8.61 -5.07
N ALA A 22 5.32 -9.60 -4.24
CA ALA A 22 6.64 -10.22 -4.22
C ALA A 22 7.12 -10.76 -5.59
N PRO A 23 6.28 -11.40 -6.43
CA PRO A 23 6.73 -11.85 -7.75
C PRO A 23 7.12 -10.71 -8.69
N SER A 24 6.42 -9.56 -8.64
CA SER A 24 6.78 -8.38 -9.44
C SER A 24 8.11 -7.77 -9.00
N VAL A 25 8.39 -7.79 -7.70
CA VAL A 25 9.68 -7.41 -7.13
C VAL A 25 10.79 -8.28 -7.69
N TRP A 26 10.60 -9.59 -7.69
CA TRP A 26 11.58 -10.54 -8.20
C TRP A 26 11.86 -10.32 -9.68
N THR A 27 10.83 -10.11 -10.50
CA THR A 27 10.99 -9.80 -11.92
C THR A 27 11.84 -8.55 -12.14
N ASN A 28 11.57 -7.47 -11.40
CA ASN A 28 12.35 -6.24 -11.48
C ASN A 28 13.78 -6.42 -10.96
N PHE A 29 13.96 -7.19 -9.89
CA PHE A 29 15.27 -7.47 -9.30
C PHE A 29 16.16 -8.25 -10.28
N GLN A 30 15.60 -9.27 -10.94
CA GLN A 30 16.33 -10.07 -11.93
C GLN A 30 16.75 -9.30 -13.18
N ALA A 31 16.07 -8.21 -13.53
CA ALA A 31 16.42 -7.41 -14.70
C ALA A 31 17.81 -6.78 -14.62
N ALA A 32 18.24 -6.39 -13.40
CA ALA A 32 19.60 -5.91 -13.12
C ALA A 32 19.94 -6.17 -11.64
N PRO A 33 20.40 -7.39 -11.28
CA PRO A 33 20.58 -7.81 -9.89
C PRO A 33 21.61 -6.99 -9.11
N ASP A 34 22.68 -6.58 -9.79
CA ASP A 34 23.74 -5.73 -9.21
C ASP A 34 23.20 -4.36 -8.81
N THR A 35 22.43 -3.71 -9.68
CA THR A 35 21.79 -2.42 -9.43
C THR A 35 20.72 -2.55 -8.35
N ALA A 36 19.93 -3.62 -8.38
CA ALA A 36 18.90 -3.88 -7.37
C ALA A 36 19.55 -4.08 -5.98
N LEU A 37 20.62 -4.84 -5.90
CA LEU A 37 21.34 -5.06 -4.64
C LEU A 37 21.96 -3.77 -4.10
N VAL A 38 22.61 -2.97 -4.95
CA VAL A 38 23.18 -1.67 -4.56
C VAL A 38 22.09 -0.75 -4.03
N THR A 39 20.94 -0.68 -4.72
CA THR A 39 19.80 0.14 -4.30
C THR A 39 19.25 -0.32 -2.95
N LEU A 40 19.02 -1.62 -2.78
CA LEU A 40 18.50 -2.20 -1.54
C LEU A 40 19.47 -1.93 -0.37
N LEU A 41 20.75 -2.19 -0.56
CA LEU A 41 21.77 -1.92 0.45
C LEU A 41 21.86 -0.43 0.80
N ALA A 42 21.76 0.45 -0.19
CA ALA A 42 21.76 1.90 0.05
C ALA A 42 20.58 2.31 0.92
N VAL A 43 19.36 1.84 0.60
CA VAL A 43 18.17 2.13 1.42
C VAL A 43 18.35 1.65 2.86
N LEU A 44 18.82 0.42 3.06
CA LEU A 44 19.04 -0.18 4.38
C LEU A 44 20.11 0.58 5.17
N LEU A 45 21.24 0.89 4.55
CA LEU A 45 22.32 1.62 5.20
C LEU A 45 21.91 3.02 5.59
N VAL A 46 21.20 3.74 4.72
CA VAL A 46 20.68 5.08 5.04
C VAL A 46 19.67 5.03 6.20
N ALA A 47 18.79 4.03 6.21
CA ALA A 47 17.82 3.87 7.29
C ALA A 47 18.47 3.60 8.65
N VAL A 48 19.59 2.87 8.69
CA VAL A 48 20.24 2.46 9.94
C VAL A 48 21.30 3.47 10.40
N LEU A 49 22.09 4.00 9.47
CA LEU A 49 23.23 4.87 9.81
C LEU A 49 22.84 6.32 10.06
N PHE A 50 21.76 6.79 9.45
CA PHE A 50 21.34 8.20 9.58
C PHE A 50 20.11 8.33 10.45
N LYS A 51 20.08 9.38 11.27
CA LYS A 51 18.96 9.75 12.15
C LYS A 51 18.20 10.95 11.59
N GLY A 52 17.01 11.19 12.10
CA GLY A 52 16.19 12.35 11.75
C GLY A 52 15.62 12.26 10.33
N LEU A 53 15.60 13.38 9.62
CA LEU A 53 14.96 13.48 8.30
C LEU A 53 15.66 12.58 7.26
N LEU A 54 16.99 12.58 7.22
CA LEU A 54 17.73 11.80 6.23
C LEU A 54 17.47 10.29 6.36
N GLY A 55 17.47 9.76 7.58
CA GLY A 55 17.15 8.35 7.81
C GLY A 55 15.72 7.96 7.42
N ARG A 56 14.80 8.93 7.44
CA ARG A 56 13.41 8.70 7.01
C ARG A 56 13.19 8.87 5.50
N LEU A 57 14.06 9.63 4.83
CA LEU A 57 14.11 9.73 3.37
C LEU A 57 14.96 8.61 2.75
N ASN A 58 15.18 7.51 3.47
CA ASN A 58 16.02 6.39 3.06
C ASN A 58 15.66 5.84 1.68
N ILE A 59 14.37 5.72 1.38
CA ILE A 59 13.87 5.24 0.08
C ILE A 59 14.32 6.21 -1.04
N LEU A 60 14.07 7.50 -0.86
CA LEU A 60 14.46 8.51 -1.85
C LEU A 60 15.97 8.53 -2.08
N VAL A 61 16.76 8.53 -1.00
CA VAL A 61 18.22 8.52 -1.08
C VAL A 61 18.73 7.23 -1.72
N GLY A 62 18.14 6.10 -1.37
CA GLY A 62 18.47 4.81 -1.96
C GLY A 62 18.18 4.74 -3.46
N VAL A 63 17.01 5.28 -3.88
CA VAL A 63 16.67 5.41 -5.31
C VAL A 63 17.69 6.29 -6.04
N ILE A 64 18.08 7.44 -5.47
CA ILE A 64 19.08 8.32 -6.07
C ILE A 64 20.42 7.60 -6.22
N ILE A 65 20.90 6.91 -5.18
CA ILE A 65 22.15 6.16 -5.23
C ILE A 65 22.08 5.04 -6.28
N GLY A 66 20.99 4.27 -6.28
CA GLY A 66 20.77 3.20 -7.25
C GLY A 66 20.67 3.73 -8.69
N TYR A 67 20.01 4.87 -8.88
CA TYR A 67 19.91 5.52 -10.18
C TYR A 67 21.27 6.03 -10.69
N VAL A 68 22.07 6.65 -9.82
CA VAL A 68 23.44 7.07 -10.16
C VAL A 68 24.28 5.84 -10.54
N TYR A 69 24.19 4.76 -9.78
CA TYR A 69 24.88 3.51 -10.11
C TYR A 69 24.42 2.96 -11.47
N ALA A 70 23.12 2.95 -11.74
CA ALA A 70 22.57 2.52 -13.03
C ALA A 70 23.04 3.39 -14.20
N CYS A 71 23.20 4.70 -13.99
CA CYS A 71 23.78 5.60 -14.99
C CYS A 71 25.25 5.22 -15.30
N ILE A 72 26.06 4.95 -14.26
CA ILE A 72 27.46 4.50 -14.43
C ILE A 72 27.53 3.18 -15.19
N ARG A 73 26.55 2.31 -14.97
CA ARG A 73 26.42 1.02 -15.67
C ARG A 73 25.86 1.13 -17.10
N GLY A 74 25.47 2.32 -17.55
CA GLY A 74 24.85 2.55 -18.87
C GLY A 74 23.46 1.91 -19.02
N GLN A 75 22.73 1.72 -17.91
CA GLN A 75 21.41 1.10 -17.90
C GLN A 75 20.26 2.11 -18.04
N VAL A 76 20.58 3.40 -18.15
CA VAL A 76 19.59 4.49 -18.23
C VAL A 76 19.56 5.05 -19.64
N ASP A 77 18.37 5.07 -20.24
CA ASP A 77 18.13 5.75 -21.52
C ASP A 77 17.58 7.16 -21.27
N PHE A 78 18.35 8.15 -21.66
CA PHE A 78 17.96 9.57 -21.51
C PHE A 78 17.24 10.15 -22.73
N SER A 79 17.05 9.38 -23.82
CA SER A 79 16.47 9.88 -25.07
C SER A 79 15.10 10.49 -24.86
N ALA A 80 14.24 9.79 -24.10
CA ALA A 80 12.88 10.26 -23.79
C ALA A 80 12.83 11.60 -23.02
N ILE A 81 13.89 11.94 -22.27
CA ILE A 81 13.97 13.21 -21.52
C ILE A 81 14.23 14.37 -22.50
N GLY A 82 15.04 14.13 -23.54
CA GLY A 82 15.35 15.13 -24.57
C GLY A 82 14.09 15.62 -25.26
N ASP A 83 13.25 14.69 -25.66
CA ASP A 83 12.04 14.93 -26.45
C ASP A 83 10.85 15.45 -25.62
N ALA A 84 10.89 15.28 -24.30
CA ALA A 84 9.79 15.68 -23.43
C ALA A 84 9.71 17.22 -23.27
N ALA A 85 8.49 17.74 -23.38
CA ALA A 85 8.23 19.15 -23.16
C ALA A 85 8.40 19.55 -21.68
N TRP A 86 8.76 20.81 -21.43
CA TRP A 86 8.81 21.36 -20.07
C TRP A 86 7.42 21.62 -19.48
N ILE A 87 6.44 21.96 -20.31
CA ILE A 87 5.07 22.24 -19.92
C ILE A 87 4.15 21.42 -20.84
N GLY A 88 3.20 20.73 -20.25
CA GLY A 88 2.20 19.96 -20.98
C GLY A 88 1.05 19.56 -20.09
N PHE A 89 -0.12 19.37 -20.70
CA PHE A 89 -1.28 18.85 -19.98
C PHE A 89 -1.30 17.32 -20.06
N PRO A 90 -1.77 16.64 -19.00
CA PRO A 90 -1.98 15.20 -19.03
C PRO A 90 -3.02 14.86 -20.09
N LYS A 91 -2.90 13.66 -20.65
CA LYS A 91 -3.92 13.13 -21.59
C LYS A 91 -5.10 12.64 -20.75
N PHE A 92 -6.19 13.38 -20.81
CA PHE A 92 -7.42 13.00 -20.14
C PHE A 92 -8.14 11.88 -20.92
N HIS A 93 -8.58 10.88 -20.18
CA HIS A 93 -9.40 9.79 -20.69
C HIS A 93 -10.71 9.76 -19.90
N LEU A 94 -11.82 9.82 -20.63
CA LEU A 94 -13.13 9.70 -19.98
C LEU A 94 -13.34 8.28 -19.47
N PRO A 95 -13.89 8.10 -18.27
CA PRO A 95 -14.18 6.80 -17.71
C PRO A 95 -15.24 6.09 -18.54
N GLN A 96 -15.08 4.78 -18.71
CA GLN A 96 -16.11 3.92 -19.26
C GLN A 96 -16.82 3.20 -18.12
N ALA A 97 -18.14 3.28 -18.07
CA ALA A 97 -18.90 2.59 -17.04
C ALA A 97 -19.00 1.10 -17.37
N ASP A 98 -18.31 0.28 -16.60
CA ASP A 98 -18.42 -1.18 -16.65
C ASP A 98 -18.77 -1.71 -15.25
N PHE A 99 -20.04 -2.02 -15.07
CA PHE A 99 -20.55 -2.51 -13.79
C PHE A 99 -20.13 -3.97 -13.51
N SER A 100 -19.65 -4.70 -14.50
CA SER A 100 -19.25 -6.10 -14.35
C SER A 100 -18.02 -6.25 -13.46
N ILE A 101 -17.17 -5.22 -13.39
CA ILE A 101 -15.95 -5.22 -12.57
C ILE A 101 -16.17 -4.79 -11.11
N LEU A 102 -17.35 -4.29 -10.74
CA LEU A 102 -17.65 -3.84 -9.37
C LEU A 102 -17.35 -4.90 -8.29
N PRO A 103 -17.68 -6.19 -8.47
CA PRO A 103 -17.40 -7.20 -7.45
C PRO A 103 -15.91 -7.32 -7.11
N MET A 104 -15.02 -7.02 -8.05
CA MET A 104 -13.57 -7.03 -7.84
C MET A 104 -13.12 -5.87 -6.93
N PHE A 105 -13.79 -4.72 -6.98
CA PHE A 105 -13.44 -3.54 -6.22
C PHE A 105 -13.98 -3.55 -4.78
N ILE A 106 -15.09 -4.26 -4.51
CA ILE A 106 -15.69 -4.29 -3.16
C ILE A 106 -14.68 -4.69 -2.07
N PRO A 107 -13.91 -5.79 -2.22
CA PRO A 107 -12.90 -6.15 -1.24
C PRO A 107 -11.81 -5.07 -1.08
N VAL A 108 -11.41 -4.44 -2.18
CA VAL A 108 -10.38 -3.38 -2.17
C VAL A 108 -10.87 -2.15 -1.41
N VAL A 109 -12.13 -1.76 -1.57
CA VAL A 109 -12.73 -0.64 -0.82
C VAL A 109 -12.69 -0.90 0.68
N LEU A 110 -12.99 -2.13 1.14
CA LEU A 110 -12.91 -2.47 2.56
C LEU A 110 -11.49 -2.32 3.11
N VAL A 111 -10.50 -2.71 2.32
CA VAL A 111 -9.09 -2.52 2.67
C VAL A 111 -8.73 -1.04 2.78
N LEU A 112 -9.09 -0.24 1.78
CA LEU A 112 -8.84 1.21 1.77
C LEU A 112 -9.50 1.92 2.96
N VAL A 113 -10.72 1.52 3.32
CA VAL A 113 -11.40 2.05 4.51
C VAL A 113 -10.62 1.72 5.78
N ALA A 114 -10.18 0.48 5.95
CA ALA A 114 -9.42 0.05 7.12
C ALA A 114 -8.08 0.77 7.22
N GLU A 115 -7.36 0.91 6.10
CA GLU A 115 -6.08 1.61 6.01
C GLU A 115 -6.23 3.09 6.34
N ASN A 116 -7.20 3.78 5.73
CA ASN A 116 -7.46 5.20 5.96
C ASN A 116 -7.80 5.48 7.42
N VAL A 117 -8.66 4.66 8.03
CA VAL A 117 -8.99 4.76 9.47
C VAL A 117 -7.73 4.59 10.32
N GLY A 118 -6.86 3.62 10.00
CA GLY A 118 -5.58 3.41 10.66
C GLY A 118 -4.66 4.62 10.57
N HIS A 119 -4.59 5.26 9.42
CA HIS A 119 -3.81 6.48 9.19
C HIS A 119 -4.33 7.67 10.01
N VAL A 120 -5.65 7.89 10.03
CA VAL A 120 -6.26 8.96 10.85
C VAL A 120 -5.99 8.75 12.33
N LYS A 121 -6.12 7.52 12.84
CA LYS A 121 -5.79 7.18 14.24
C LYS A 121 -4.31 7.39 14.55
N SER A 122 -3.41 7.04 13.63
CA SER A 122 -1.98 7.26 13.79
C SER A 122 -1.63 8.75 13.88
N VAL A 123 -2.26 9.58 13.06
CA VAL A 123 -2.11 11.05 13.12
C VAL A 123 -2.69 11.60 14.43
N ALA A 124 -3.82 11.08 14.88
CA ALA A 124 -4.44 11.45 16.16
C ALA A 124 -3.48 11.20 17.34
N GLN A 125 -2.90 10.00 17.41
CA GLN A 125 -1.91 9.66 18.42
C GLN A 125 -0.68 10.56 18.39
N MET A 126 -0.15 10.84 17.19
CA MET A 126 1.05 11.65 17.01
C MET A 126 0.83 13.12 17.39
N THR A 127 -0.35 13.66 17.12
CA THR A 127 -0.69 15.06 17.38
C THR A 127 -1.30 15.29 18.77
N GLY A 128 -1.66 14.21 19.48
CA GLY A 128 -2.37 14.27 20.76
C GLY A 128 -3.79 14.83 20.63
N ARG A 129 -4.41 14.73 19.46
CA ARG A 129 -5.76 15.23 19.18
C ARG A 129 -6.69 14.08 18.82
N ASP A 130 -7.95 14.22 19.17
CA ASP A 130 -8.99 13.29 18.75
C ASP A 130 -9.52 13.68 17.36
N TYR A 131 -9.46 12.73 16.42
CA TYR A 131 -9.96 12.87 15.06
C TYR A 131 -11.04 11.83 14.71
N ASP A 132 -11.61 11.13 15.69
CA ASP A 132 -12.59 10.08 15.42
C ASP A 132 -13.81 10.61 14.69
N ASN A 133 -14.27 11.82 15.03
CA ASN A 133 -15.39 12.48 14.34
C ASN A 133 -15.05 12.91 12.89
N GLN A 134 -13.78 12.90 12.49
CA GLN A 134 -13.32 13.32 11.17
C GLN A 134 -13.02 12.14 10.25
N ILE A 135 -13.07 10.91 10.74
CA ILE A 135 -12.81 9.70 9.95
C ILE A 135 -13.71 9.63 8.72
N GLY A 136 -15.03 9.90 8.90
CA GLY A 136 -15.96 9.90 7.78
C GLY A 136 -15.65 10.97 6.73
N THR A 137 -15.21 12.15 7.16
CA THR A 137 -14.80 13.23 6.26
C THR A 137 -13.52 12.89 5.50
N ALA A 138 -12.56 12.23 6.17
CA ALA A 138 -11.31 11.76 5.54
C ALA A 138 -11.59 10.70 4.47
N LEU A 139 -12.45 9.72 4.77
CA LEU A 139 -12.89 8.71 3.81
C LEU A 139 -13.63 9.32 2.61
N MET A 140 -14.49 10.31 2.87
CA MET A 140 -15.19 11.03 1.79
C MET A 140 -14.20 11.81 0.91
N ALA A 141 -13.22 12.47 1.50
CA ALA A 141 -12.19 13.20 0.75
C ALA A 141 -11.35 12.27 -0.12
N ASP A 142 -10.96 11.10 0.40
CA ASP A 142 -10.23 10.07 -0.33
C ASP A 142 -11.06 9.52 -1.51
N GLY A 143 -12.34 9.20 -1.28
CA GLY A 143 -13.26 8.76 -2.32
C GLY A 143 -13.51 9.82 -3.41
N LEU A 144 -13.63 11.08 -3.03
CA LEU A 144 -13.75 12.20 -4.00
C LEU A 144 -12.46 12.36 -4.80
N GLY A 145 -11.29 12.28 -4.14
CA GLY A 145 -9.99 12.34 -4.83
C GLY A 145 -9.85 11.23 -5.86
N THR A 146 -10.17 9.99 -5.49
CA THR A 146 -10.20 8.83 -6.40
C THR A 146 -11.17 9.02 -7.56
N THR A 147 -12.38 9.54 -7.28
CA THR A 147 -13.38 9.81 -8.32
C THR A 147 -12.89 10.87 -9.32
N LEU A 148 -12.33 11.97 -8.83
CA LEU A 148 -11.77 13.03 -9.69
C LEU A 148 -10.58 12.52 -10.50
N ALA A 149 -9.69 11.71 -9.91
CA ALA A 149 -8.60 11.07 -10.63
C ALA A 149 -9.14 10.17 -11.75
N GLY A 150 -10.15 9.36 -11.48
CA GLY A 150 -10.80 8.49 -12.47
C GLY A 150 -11.43 9.26 -13.62
N PHE A 151 -12.09 10.39 -13.36
CA PHE A 151 -12.60 11.26 -14.43
C PHE A 151 -11.49 11.85 -15.31
N GLY A 152 -10.29 12.02 -14.77
CA GLY A 152 -9.12 12.42 -15.53
C GLY A 152 -8.38 11.29 -16.24
N GLY A 153 -8.80 10.04 -16.06
CA GLY A 153 -8.11 8.86 -16.58
C GLY A 153 -6.91 8.44 -15.72
N GLY A 154 -6.85 8.91 -14.48
CA GLY A 154 -5.88 8.50 -13.48
C GLY A 154 -6.29 7.24 -12.74
N SER A 155 -5.37 6.67 -11.96
CA SER A 155 -5.64 5.54 -11.07
C SER A 155 -6.32 5.97 -9.79
N GLY A 156 -6.93 4.99 -9.09
CA GLY A 156 -7.42 5.21 -7.73
C GLY A 156 -6.31 5.68 -6.79
N THR A 157 -6.69 6.50 -5.83
CA THR A 157 -5.79 7.07 -4.82
C THR A 157 -6.12 6.55 -3.44
N THR A 158 -5.19 6.68 -2.50
CA THR A 158 -5.40 6.42 -1.07
C THR A 158 -4.47 7.30 -0.25
N THR A 159 -4.61 7.26 1.05
CA THR A 159 -3.65 7.90 1.97
C THR A 159 -2.38 7.06 2.11
N TYR A 160 -1.23 7.71 2.29
CA TYR A 160 0.08 7.05 2.42
C TYR A 160 0.63 7.17 3.83
N GLY A 161 0.83 6.03 4.49
CA GLY A 161 1.40 5.95 5.84
C GLY A 161 2.84 6.46 5.93
N GLU A 162 3.60 6.40 4.83
CA GLU A 162 4.96 6.94 4.74
C GLU A 162 5.02 8.43 5.07
N ASN A 163 4.01 9.19 4.68
CA ASN A 163 3.92 10.62 4.99
C ASN A 163 3.74 10.86 6.50
N ILE A 164 3.08 9.97 7.23
CA ILE A 164 3.01 10.01 8.69
C ILE A 164 4.41 9.88 9.29
N GLY A 165 5.25 9.03 8.71
CA GLY A 165 6.66 8.92 9.06
C GLY A 165 7.44 10.24 8.88
N VAL A 166 7.19 10.96 7.78
CA VAL A 166 7.79 12.29 7.52
C VAL A 166 7.28 13.31 8.53
N MET A 167 5.97 13.34 8.83
CA MET A 167 5.39 14.20 9.88
C MET A 167 6.06 13.96 11.24
N ALA A 168 6.23 12.71 11.62
CA ALA A 168 6.87 12.35 12.87
C ALA A 168 8.35 12.79 12.94
N ALA A 169 9.06 12.79 11.79
CA ALA A 169 10.45 13.21 11.70
C ALA A 169 10.60 14.73 11.77
N THR A 170 9.79 15.43 10.99
CA THR A 170 9.86 16.89 10.85
C THR A 170 9.13 17.62 11.96
N LYS A 171 8.20 16.94 12.66
CA LYS A 171 7.25 17.52 13.62
C LYS A 171 6.41 18.64 13.02
N VAL A 172 6.24 18.65 11.71
CA VAL A 172 5.38 19.60 10.99
C VAL A 172 3.99 18.99 10.87
N TYR A 173 3.04 19.54 11.60
CA TYR A 173 1.64 19.07 11.63
C TYR A 173 0.67 20.11 11.05
N SER A 174 1.21 21.12 10.38
CA SER A 174 0.42 22.19 9.80
C SER A 174 -0.29 21.75 8.52
N THR A 175 -1.59 21.97 8.44
CA THR A 175 -2.38 21.73 7.22
C THR A 175 -1.89 22.57 6.03
N ALA A 176 -1.31 23.75 6.30
CA ALA A 176 -0.71 24.59 5.24
C ALA A 176 0.44 23.88 4.50
N ALA A 177 1.23 23.05 5.20
CA ALA A 177 2.28 22.26 4.57
C ALA A 177 1.72 21.27 3.54
N TYR A 178 0.55 20.66 3.82
CA TYR A 178 -0.12 19.76 2.88
C TYR A 178 -0.68 20.49 1.66
N TRP A 179 -1.25 21.69 1.85
CA TRP A 179 -1.69 22.51 0.73
C TRP A 179 -0.53 22.91 -0.17
N CYS A 180 0.61 23.29 0.40
CA CYS A 180 1.82 23.57 -0.36
C CYS A 180 2.31 22.31 -1.11
N ALA A 181 2.36 21.16 -0.44
CA ALA A 181 2.77 19.90 -1.07
C ALA A 181 1.85 19.52 -2.23
N ALA A 182 0.52 19.68 -2.08
CA ALA A 182 -0.44 19.45 -3.15
C ALA A 182 -0.24 20.41 -4.32
N ALA A 183 0.01 21.70 -4.05
CA ALA A 183 0.31 22.68 -5.10
C ALA A 183 1.60 22.33 -5.87
N PHE A 184 2.66 21.93 -5.17
CA PHE A 184 3.88 21.43 -5.81
C PHE A 184 3.64 20.20 -6.66
N ALA A 185 2.87 19.23 -6.17
CA ALA A 185 2.53 18.02 -6.92
C ALA A 185 1.76 18.38 -8.22
N LEU A 186 0.81 19.30 -8.14
CA LEU A 186 0.08 19.78 -9.31
C LEU A 186 1.01 20.48 -10.32
N ILE A 187 1.93 21.33 -9.86
CA ILE A 187 2.92 21.97 -10.74
C ILE A 187 3.80 20.92 -11.43
N LEU A 188 4.30 19.93 -10.68
CA LEU A 188 5.13 18.86 -11.23
C LEU A 188 4.35 17.96 -12.21
N SER A 189 3.06 17.77 -11.99
CA SER A 189 2.20 16.99 -12.91
C SER A 189 2.04 17.64 -14.28
N LEU A 190 2.21 18.98 -14.37
CA LEU A 190 2.19 19.73 -15.62
C LEU A 190 3.57 19.79 -16.32
N CYS A 191 4.55 19.06 -15.82
CA CYS A 191 5.89 18.96 -16.39
C CYS A 191 6.16 17.56 -16.97
N PRO A 192 5.87 17.30 -18.26
CA PRO A 192 6.15 16.00 -18.89
C PRO A 192 7.60 15.57 -18.77
N LYS A 193 8.53 16.52 -18.76
CA LYS A 193 9.97 16.25 -18.57
C LYS A 193 10.26 15.63 -17.19
N PHE A 194 9.57 16.07 -16.13
CA PHE A 194 9.68 15.46 -14.82
C PHE A 194 9.19 14.00 -14.85
N GLY A 195 8.04 13.75 -15.50
CA GLY A 195 7.54 12.39 -15.70
C GLY A 195 8.51 11.52 -16.53
N ALA A 196 9.12 12.10 -17.58
CA ALA A 196 10.12 11.40 -18.36
C ALA A 196 11.33 10.99 -17.52
N VAL A 197 11.84 11.86 -16.64
CA VAL A 197 12.93 11.52 -15.70
C VAL A 197 12.54 10.35 -14.79
N ILE A 198 11.35 10.37 -14.21
CA ILE A 198 10.87 9.26 -13.37
C ILE A 198 10.79 7.95 -14.17
N ASN A 199 10.32 8.02 -15.41
CA ASN A 199 10.20 6.84 -16.27
C ASN A 199 11.56 6.26 -16.74
N THR A 200 12.66 7.00 -16.60
CA THR A 200 14.01 6.46 -16.88
C THR A 200 14.58 5.62 -15.75
N ILE A 201 13.90 5.55 -14.59
CA ILE A 201 14.37 4.73 -13.46
C ILE A 201 14.35 3.26 -13.87
N PRO A 202 15.51 2.57 -13.93
CA PRO A 202 15.58 1.19 -14.41
C PRO A 202 14.88 0.21 -13.49
N ALA A 203 14.42 -0.90 -14.05
CA ALA A 203 13.76 -1.98 -13.31
C ALA A 203 14.61 -2.50 -12.13
N GLY A 204 15.95 -2.56 -12.27
CA GLY A 204 16.83 -2.95 -11.17
C GLY A 204 16.73 -2.02 -9.95
N VAL A 205 16.67 -0.71 -10.17
CA VAL A 205 16.49 0.27 -9.07
C VAL A 205 15.12 0.06 -8.42
N LEU A 206 14.07 -0.09 -9.22
CA LEU A 206 12.73 -0.39 -8.72
C LEU A 206 12.70 -1.72 -7.96
N GLY A 207 13.35 -2.77 -8.46
CA GLY A 207 13.46 -4.06 -7.79
C GLY A 207 14.11 -3.96 -6.41
N GLY A 208 15.20 -3.19 -6.31
CA GLY A 208 15.88 -2.96 -5.02
C GLY A 208 14.98 -2.23 -4.01
N VAL A 209 14.37 -1.13 -4.40
CA VAL A 209 13.54 -0.33 -3.48
C VAL A 209 12.22 -1.01 -3.13
N THR A 210 11.56 -1.66 -4.11
CA THR A 210 10.28 -2.33 -3.86
C THR A 210 10.42 -3.59 -3.02
N THR A 211 11.60 -4.23 -3.02
CA THR A 211 11.90 -5.33 -2.08
C THR A 211 11.66 -4.90 -0.64
N LEU A 212 12.17 -3.74 -0.25
CA LEU A 212 11.95 -3.22 1.10
C LEU A 212 10.54 -2.66 1.26
N LEU A 213 10.07 -1.85 0.31
CA LEU A 213 8.79 -1.14 0.41
C LEU A 213 7.60 -2.10 0.57
N TYR A 214 7.49 -3.10 -0.32
CA TYR A 214 6.38 -4.06 -0.25
C TYR A 214 6.52 -5.01 0.95
N GLY A 215 7.75 -5.35 1.34
CA GLY A 215 8.00 -6.06 2.58
C GLY A 215 7.52 -5.27 3.80
N MET A 216 7.78 -3.98 3.85
CA MET A 216 7.31 -3.10 4.93
C MET A 216 5.77 -3.00 4.97
N ILE A 217 5.10 -2.90 3.83
CA ILE A 217 3.63 -2.92 3.77
C ILE A 217 3.11 -4.24 4.38
N GLY A 218 3.69 -5.38 4.00
CA GLY A 218 3.34 -6.66 4.61
C GLY A 218 3.55 -6.70 6.13
N MET A 219 4.65 -6.11 6.61
CA MET A 219 4.95 -6.01 8.04
C MET A 219 3.99 -5.09 8.81
N ILE A 220 3.38 -4.08 8.17
CA ILE A 220 2.31 -3.27 8.79
C ILE A 220 1.12 -4.16 9.16
N GLY A 221 0.72 -5.09 8.28
CA GLY A 221 -0.34 -6.05 8.59
C GLY A 221 0.01 -6.95 9.78
N ILE A 222 1.24 -7.47 9.84
CA ILE A 222 1.73 -8.26 10.98
C ILE A 222 1.75 -7.42 12.26
N ARG A 223 2.13 -6.16 12.16
CA ARG A 223 2.12 -5.22 13.29
C ARG A 223 0.72 -5.05 13.88
N ILE A 224 -0.33 -5.00 13.05
CA ILE A 224 -1.73 -4.97 13.53
C ILE A 224 -2.00 -6.18 14.43
N TRP A 225 -1.54 -7.37 14.08
CA TRP A 225 -1.69 -8.56 14.92
C TRP A 225 -0.97 -8.44 16.26
N VAL A 226 0.27 -7.94 16.24
CA VAL A 226 1.08 -7.79 17.46
C VAL A 226 0.48 -6.74 18.40
N GLU A 227 0.10 -5.57 17.87
CA GLU A 227 -0.45 -4.47 18.68
C GLU A 227 -1.80 -4.82 19.31
N ASN A 228 -2.62 -5.59 18.57
CA ASN A 228 -3.93 -6.06 19.09
C ASN A 228 -3.85 -7.40 19.81
N LYS A 229 -2.63 -7.93 20.04
CA LYS A 229 -2.38 -9.18 20.77
C LYS A 229 -3.22 -10.35 20.23
N VAL A 230 -3.31 -10.45 18.89
CA VAL A 230 -4.06 -11.54 18.24
C VAL A 230 -3.51 -12.89 18.71
N ASN A 231 -4.40 -13.71 19.29
CA ASN A 231 -4.02 -15.00 19.81
C ASN A 231 -4.04 -16.05 18.68
N PHE A 232 -2.85 -16.47 18.23
CA PHE A 232 -2.68 -17.49 17.19
C PHE A 232 -2.68 -18.93 17.74
N ASP A 233 -2.79 -19.15 19.06
CA ASP A 233 -3.08 -20.46 19.61
C ASP A 233 -4.54 -20.89 19.34
N LYS A 234 -5.40 -19.92 18.99
CA LYS A 234 -6.76 -20.22 18.54
C LYS A 234 -6.73 -20.76 17.10
N PRO A 235 -7.23 -21.98 16.85
CA PRO A 235 -7.23 -22.57 15.51
C PRO A 235 -7.90 -21.70 14.45
N LEU A 236 -8.98 -21.01 14.79
CA LEU A 236 -9.68 -20.12 13.88
C LEU A 236 -8.74 -19.02 13.35
N ASN A 237 -8.04 -18.33 14.25
CA ASN A 237 -7.19 -17.20 13.90
C ASN A 237 -6.01 -17.62 13.00
N ILE A 238 -5.29 -18.66 13.40
CA ILE A 238 -4.11 -19.13 12.65
C ILE A 238 -4.50 -19.69 11.28
N MET A 239 -5.59 -20.46 11.20
CA MET A 239 -5.98 -21.13 9.94
C MET A 239 -6.46 -20.12 8.90
N VAL A 240 -7.30 -19.14 9.28
CA VAL A 240 -7.78 -18.13 8.33
C VAL A 240 -6.65 -17.21 7.86
N ALA A 241 -5.73 -16.83 8.75
CA ALA A 241 -4.56 -16.06 8.37
C ALA A 241 -3.65 -16.84 7.41
N ALA A 242 -3.35 -18.10 7.72
CA ALA A 242 -2.49 -18.94 6.89
C ALA A 242 -3.04 -19.15 5.48
N ILE A 243 -4.32 -19.48 5.35
CA ILE A 243 -4.97 -19.67 4.03
C ILE A 243 -4.90 -18.39 3.22
N THR A 244 -5.22 -17.25 3.84
CA THR A 244 -5.22 -15.94 3.16
C THR A 244 -3.83 -15.57 2.66
N MET A 245 -2.80 -15.78 3.48
CA MET A 245 -1.41 -15.52 3.10
C MET A 245 -0.99 -16.37 1.89
N ILE A 246 -1.27 -17.66 1.90
CA ILE A 246 -0.91 -18.55 0.79
C ILE A 246 -1.62 -18.20 -0.50
N ILE A 247 -2.91 -17.86 -0.45
CA ILE A 247 -3.68 -17.45 -1.62
C ILE A 247 -3.06 -16.21 -2.27
N ALA A 248 -2.70 -15.23 -1.46
CA ALA A 248 -2.17 -13.97 -1.97
C ALA A 248 -0.72 -14.09 -2.46
N ILE A 249 0.17 -14.71 -1.68
CA ILE A 249 1.57 -14.88 -2.03
C ILE A 249 1.71 -15.81 -3.26
N GLY A 250 0.89 -16.85 -3.33
CA GLY A 250 0.82 -17.77 -4.47
C GLY A 250 0.14 -17.17 -5.70
N GLN A 251 -0.33 -15.92 -5.62
CA GLN A 251 -1.02 -15.22 -6.71
C GLN A 251 -2.16 -16.03 -7.32
N PHE A 252 -2.98 -16.65 -6.48
CA PHE A 252 -4.13 -17.40 -6.96
C PHE A 252 -5.01 -16.48 -7.81
N ALA A 253 -5.40 -16.95 -8.96
CA ALA A 253 -6.25 -16.22 -9.88
C ALA A 253 -7.29 -17.15 -10.48
N PHE A 254 -8.51 -16.68 -10.58
CA PHE A 254 -9.55 -17.36 -11.33
C PHE A 254 -10.46 -16.35 -12.02
N THR A 255 -11.09 -16.78 -13.09
CA THR A 255 -12.01 -15.95 -13.87
C THR A 255 -13.40 -16.56 -13.84
N VAL A 256 -14.39 -15.74 -13.45
CA VAL A 256 -15.80 -16.14 -13.43
C VAL A 256 -16.60 -15.09 -14.20
N GLY A 257 -17.37 -15.52 -15.20
CA GLY A 257 -18.21 -14.60 -15.98
C GLY A 257 -17.45 -13.49 -16.70
N GLY A 258 -16.17 -13.73 -17.07
CA GLY A 258 -15.32 -12.71 -17.69
C GLY A 258 -14.59 -11.77 -16.70
N ILE A 259 -14.85 -11.88 -15.39
CA ILE A 259 -14.20 -11.10 -14.34
C ILE A 259 -13.05 -11.92 -13.77
N SER A 260 -11.83 -11.35 -13.77
CA SER A 260 -10.65 -11.97 -13.17
C SER A 260 -10.47 -11.50 -11.72
N PHE A 261 -10.45 -12.46 -10.79
CA PHE A 261 -10.12 -12.22 -9.39
C PHE A 261 -8.65 -12.56 -9.15
N ASN A 262 -7.92 -11.63 -8.56
CA ASN A 262 -6.52 -11.83 -8.19
C ASN A 262 -6.36 -12.30 -6.75
N GLY A 263 -5.14 -12.66 -6.35
CA GLY A 263 -4.83 -13.20 -5.02
C GLY A 263 -5.25 -12.29 -3.86
N ILE A 264 -5.19 -10.96 -4.02
CA ILE A 264 -5.65 -10.01 -2.99
C ILE A 264 -7.17 -10.09 -2.83
N ALA A 265 -7.91 -10.02 -3.95
CA ALA A 265 -9.37 -10.08 -3.90
C ALA A 265 -9.85 -11.45 -3.35
N ILE A 266 -9.25 -12.54 -3.84
CA ILE A 266 -9.60 -13.89 -3.37
C ILE A 266 -9.26 -14.04 -1.88
N GLY A 267 -8.07 -13.65 -1.46
CA GLY A 267 -7.63 -13.72 -0.07
C GLY A 267 -8.55 -12.93 0.86
N THR A 268 -8.95 -11.72 0.44
CA THR A 268 -9.87 -10.87 1.21
C THR A 268 -11.26 -11.50 1.33
N ILE A 269 -11.82 -12.02 0.24
CA ILE A 269 -13.11 -12.72 0.29
C ILE A 269 -13.03 -13.96 1.16
N VAL A 270 -11.99 -14.77 0.97
CA VAL A 270 -11.81 -16.02 1.72
C VAL A 270 -11.68 -15.76 3.22
N ILE A 271 -10.87 -14.77 3.64
CA ILE A 271 -10.72 -14.53 5.08
C ILE A 271 -12.01 -14.00 5.70
N LEU A 272 -12.74 -13.12 5.01
CA LEU A 272 -14.02 -12.60 5.51
C LEU A 272 -15.05 -13.73 5.67
N VAL A 273 -15.22 -14.53 4.62
CA VAL A 273 -16.20 -15.63 4.63
C VAL A 273 -15.79 -16.73 5.61
N ALA A 274 -14.52 -17.14 5.59
CA ALA A 274 -14.03 -18.22 6.47
C ALA A 274 -14.06 -17.80 7.94
N TYR A 275 -13.57 -16.60 8.27
CA TYR A 275 -13.56 -16.15 9.66
C TYR A 275 -14.98 -16.05 10.24
N HIS A 276 -15.87 -15.31 9.58
CA HIS A 276 -17.23 -15.10 10.08
C HIS A 276 -18.08 -16.38 10.01
N GLY A 277 -17.92 -17.18 8.95
CA GLY A 277 -18.60 -18.45 8.80
C GLY A 277 -18.19 -19.47 9.86
N LEU A 278 -16.90 -19.70 10.03
CA LEU A 278 -16.38 -20.64 11.02
C LEU A 278 -16.65 -20.17 12.46
N LYS A 279 -16.56 -18.87 12.71
CA LYS A 279 -16.96 -18.27 14.00
C LYS A 279 -18.43 -18.54 14.32
N ALA A 280 -19.34 -18.35 13.35
CA ALA A 280 -20.75 -18.61 13.52
C ALA A 280 -21.03 -20.12 13.78
N ILE A 281 -20.39 -21.00 13.02
CA ILE A 281 -20.50 -22.46 13.20
C ILE A 281 -19.95 -22.84 14.58
N GLY A 282 -18.77 -22.37 14.97
CA GLY A 282 -18.16 -22.68 16.26
C GLY A 282 -19.00 -22.23 17.45
N LYS A 283 -19.63 -21.03 17.35
CA LYS A 283 -20.58 -20.56 18.38
C LYS A 283 -21.87 -21.40 18.42
N ALA A 284 -22.37 -21.83 17.27
CA ALA A 284 -23.56 -22.67 17.18
C ALA A 284 -23.33 -24.10 17.73
N THR A 285 -22.13 -24.65 17.51
CA THR A 285 -21.75 -25.98 17.98
C THR A 285 -21.22 -26.00 19.42
N GLY A 286 -20.99 -24.81 20.01
CA GLY A 286 -20.41 -24.67 21.36
C GLY A 286 -18.91 -24.93 21.44
N THR A 287 -18.22 -25.05 20.30
CA THR A 287 -16.75 -25.20 20.24
C THR A 287 -16.02 -23.89 20.45
N ILE A 288 -16.69 -22.76 20.21
CA ILE A 288 -16.22 -21.42 20.52
C ILE A 288 -17.16 -20.82 21.57
N ALA A 289 -16.61 -20.31 22.66
CA ALA A 289 -17.38 -19.62 23.68
C ALA A 289 -18.07 -18.39 23.11
N LYS A 290 -19.31 -18.09 23.56
CA LYS A 290 -20.06 -16.92 23.05
C LYS A 290 -19.33 -15.61 23.28
N ASP A 291 -18.60 -15.50 24.40
CA ASP A 291 -17.88 -14.31 24.85
C ASP A 291 -16.35 -14.53 24.84
N ASP A 292 -15.83 -15.32 23.89
CA ASP A 292 -14.39 -15.53 23.76
C ASP A 292 -13.71 -14.20 23.36
N PRO A 293 -12.87 -13.61 24.24
CA PRO A 293 -12.25 -12.31 23.99
C PRO A 293 -11.20 -12.35 22.88
N ASP A 294 -10.69 -13.55 22.55
CA ASP A 294 -9.68 -13.75 21.50
C ASP A 294 -10.30 -13.95 20.12
N ILE A 295 -11.65 -14.01 20.04
CA ILE A 295 -12.43 -14.19 18.81
C ILE A 295 -13.53 -13.13 18.78
N LEU A 296 -13.13 -11.91 18.50
CA LEU A 296 -14.01 -10.73 18.41
C LEU A 296 -14.88 -10.72 17.16
#